data_1571053162871600dbd8f313222e385c
#
_entry.id   1571053162871600dbd8f313222e385c
#
_cell.length_a   1.000
_cell.length_b   1.000
_cell.length_c   1.000
_cell.angle_alpha   90.00
_cell.angle_beta   90.00
_cell.angle_gamma   90.00
#
_symmetry.space_group_name_H-M   'P 1'
#
loop_
_entity.id
_entity.type
_entity.pdbx_description
1 polymer ?
#
loop_
_entity_poly.entity_id
_entity_poly.type
_entity_poly.pdbx_seq_one_letter_code
_entity_poly.pdbx_strand_id
1 'polypeptide(L)'
;MTVMTYGDNIGSSMLKTLEHDPVFRSIAYFSMEIAIRPEIPTYSGGLGVLAGDILKSAADLGVPMAGITLLYRKGYFIQHIDEGGNQQEQPVEWKPEEFLT
;
A
#
# COMPACT_ATOMS: atom_id res chain seq x y z
N MET A 1 1.38 13.25 0.47
CA MET A 1 0.75 12.09 1.14
C MET A 1 -0.24 11.52 0.16
N THR A 2 -0.09 10.27 -0.20
CA THR A 2 -1.01 9.59 -1.12
C THR A 2 -1.87 8.63 -0.33
N VAL A 3 -3.18 8.73 -0.50
CA VAL A 3 -4.14 7.80 0.08
C VAL A 3 -4.33 6.66 -0.92
N MET A 4 -3.98 5.44 -0.52
CA MET A 4 -4.28 4.24 -1.29
C MET A 4 -5.55 3.61 -0.74
N THR A 5 -6.58 3.54 -1.56
CA THR A 5 -7.79 2.76 -1.26
C THR A 5 -7.73 1.47 -2.07
N TYR A 6 -7.79 0.33 -1.39
CA TYR A 6 -7.86 -0.97 -2.04
C TYR A 6 -9.32 -1.39 -2.18
N GLY A 7 -9.78 -1.55 -3.44
CA GLY A 7 -11.15 -1.98 -3.73
C GLY A 7 -11.81 -1.16 -4.84
N ASP A 8 -11.41 -1.38 -6.10
CA ASP A 8 -11.71 -0.48 -7.23
C ASP A 8 -13.15 -0.43 -7.73
N ASN A 9 -14.11 -1.17 -7.19
CA ASN A 9 -15.50 -1.13 -7.67
C ASN A 9 -16.59 -1.07 -6.58
N ILE A 10 -16.24 -1.23 -5.32
CA ILE A 10 -17.18 -1.10 -4.20
C ILE A 10 -17.09 0.33 -3.60
N GLY A 11 -15.97 1.01 -3.85
CA GLY A 11 -15.61 2.24 -3.16
C GLY A 11 -16.52 3.43 -3.39
N SER A 12 -16.93 3.73 -4.63
CA SER A 12 -17.64 5.00 -4.89
C SER A 12 -19.11 4.95 -4.50
N SER A 13 -19.81 3.82 -4.68
CA SER A 13 -21.20 3.68 -4.24
C SER A 13 -21.32 3.45 -2.74
N MET A 14 -20.36 2.70 -2.17
CA MET A 14 -20.31 2.43 -0.75
C MET A 14 -19.89 3.66 0.04
N LEU A 15 -18.91 4.43 -0.41
CA LEU A 15 -18.55 5.72 0.19
C LEU A 15 -19.73 6.68 0.23
N LYS A 16 -20.52 6.77 -0.84
CA LYS A 16 -21.74 7.61 -0.85
C LYS A 16 -22.82 7.12 0.12
N THR A 17 -22.91 5.82 0.34
CA THR A 17 -23.84 5.24 1.33
C THR A 17 -23.33 5.48 2.75
N LEU A 18 -22.00 5.47 2.95
CA LEU A 18 -21.34 5.67 4.24
C LEU A 18 -21.43 7.12 4.74
N GLU A 19 -21.47 8.09 3.84
CA GLU A 19 -21.63 9.51 4.19
C GLU A 19 -22.98 9.81 4.84
N HIS A 20 -23.97 8.94 4.68
CA HIS A 20 -25.34 9.16 5.15
C HIS A 20 -25.76 8.26 6.33
N ASP A 21 -24.91 7.32 6.76
CA ASP A 21 -25.18 6.45 7.91
C ASP A 21 -24.38 6.90 9.14
N PRO A 22 -25.03 7.50 10.15
CA PRO A 22 -24.33 7.99 11.34
C PRO A 22 -23.73 6.88 12.22
N VAL A 23 -24.02 5.62 11.93
CA VAL A 23 -23.47 4.44 12.64
C VAL A 23 -22.21 3.91 11.97
N PHE A 24 -21.98 4.26 10.71
CA PHE A 24 -20.86 3.72 9.93
C PHE A 24 -19.56 4.49 10.22
N ARG A 25 -18.59 3.81 10.80
CA ARG A 25 -17.27 4.38 11.12
C ARG A 25 -16.24 3.84 10.13
N SER A 26 -15.59 4.72 9.38
CA SER A 26 -14.44 4.39 8.56
C SER A 26 -13.17 4.36 9.42
N ILE A 27 -12.27 3.44 9.10
CA ILE A 27 -10.99 3.27 9.78
C ILE A 27 -9.89 3.79 8.86
N ALA A 28 -9.05 4.70 9.36
CA ALA A 28 -7.83 5.11 8.69
C ALA A 28 -6.63 4.40 9.33
N TYR A 29 -5.94 3.59 8.54
CA TYR A 29 -4.76 2.85 8.97
C TYR A 29 -3.50 3.52 8.41
N PHE A 30 -2.71 4.09 9.29
CA PHE A 30 -1.47 4.79 8.94
C PHE A 30 -0.28 3.85 9.11
N SER A 31 0.51 3.72 8.07
CA SER A 31 1.77 2.98 8.12
C SER A 31 2.82 3.66 7.25
N MET A 32 4.08 3.61 7.67
CA MET A 32 5.20 4.12 6.87
C MET A 32 5.43 3.31 5.61
N GLU A 33 5.10 2.02 5.65
CA GLU A 33 5.26 1.07 4.57
C GLU A 33 4.01 0.22 4.42
N ILE A 34 3.61 -0.07 3.20
CA ILE A 34 2.48 -0.97 2.90
C ILE A 34 2.81 -1.83 1.69
N ALA A 35 2.87 -3.14 1.87
CA ALA A 35 3.09 -4.12 0.81
C ALA A 35 1.76 -4.56 0.19
N ILE A 36 1.30 -3.84 -0.83
CA ILE A 36 0.07 -4.20 -1.55
C ILE A 36 0.39 -5.18 -2.68
N ARG A 37 1.35 -4.82 -3.54
CA ARG A 37 1.79 -5.59 -4.70
C ARG A 37 3.31 -5.54 -4.81
N PRO A 38 3.96 -6.61 -5.29
CA PRO A 38 5.41 -6.62 -5.48
C PRO A 38 5.91 -5.54 -6.45
N GLU A 39 5.08 -5.17 -7.43
CA GLU A 39 5.43 -4.19 -8.46
C GLU A 39 5.41 -2.75 -7.93
N ILE A 40 4.79 -2.53 -6.76
CA ILE A 40 4.67 -1.22 -6.13
C ILE A 40 5.67 -1.16 -4.98
N PRO A 41 6.82 -0.47 -5.16
CA PRO A 41 7.90 -0.45 -4.17
C PRO A 41 7.58 0.53 -3.03
N THR A 42 6.58 0.21 -2.22
CA THR A 42 6.15 0.99 -1.06
C THR A 42 6.50 0.34 0.27
N TYR A 43 7.37 -0.66 0.24
CA TYR A 43 7.83 -1.39 1.43
C TYR A 43 9.22 -1.98 1.22
N SER A 44 9.91 -2.29 2.30
CA SER A 44 11.20 -2.99 2.28
C SER A 44 11.28 -4.17 3.25
N GLY A 45 10.36 -4.31 4.18
CA GLY A 45 10.45 -5.34 5.21
C GLY A 45 9.12 -5.78 5.81
N GLY A 46 9.21 -6.49 6.94
CA GLY A 46 8.09 -7.14 7.60
C GLY A 46 6.99 -6.19 8.08
N LEU A 47 7.34 -4.95 8.40
CA LEU A 47 6.35 -3.92 8.76
C LEU A 47 5.39 -3.65 7.61
N GLY A 48 5.92 -3.50 6.40
CA GLY A 48 5.09 -3.30 5.21
C GLY A 48 4.24 -4.51 4.87
N VAL A 49 4.79 -5.72 5.03
CA VAL A 49 4.04 -6.98 4.83
C VAL A 49 2.86 -7.07 5.80
N LEU A 50 3.08 -6.80 7.09
CA LEU A 50 2.02 -6.79 8.10
C LEU A 50 0.92 -5.79 7.74
N ALA A 51 1.30 -4.57 7.38
CA ALA A 51 0.34 -3.54 6.99
C ALA A 51 -0.46 -3.94 5.74
N GLY A 52 0.18 -4.53 4.75
CA GLY A 52 -0.46 -5.03 3.54
C GLY A 52 -1.45 -6.15 3.85
N ASP A 53 -1.08 -7.09 4.69
CA ASP A 53 -1.94 -8.21 5.09
C ASP A 53 -3.15 -7.74 5.90
N ILE A 54 -2.98 -6.76 6.78
CA ILE A 54 -4.10 -6.14 7.52
C ILE A 54 -5.10 -5.52 6.54
N LEU A 55 -4.63 -4.75 5.56
CA LEU A 55 -5.52 -4.10 4.58
C LEU A 55 -6.24 -5.10 3.68
N LYS A 56 -5.53 -6.13 3.21
CA LYS A 56 -6.14 -7.21 2.40
C LYS A 56 -7.20 -7.97 3.21
N SER A 57 -6.90 -8.33 4.45
CA SER A 57 -7.85 -9.01 5.32
C SER A 57 -9.05 -8.14 5.64
N ALA A 58 -8.87 -6.84 5.86
CA ALA A 58 -9.96 -5.89 6.06
C ALA A 58 -10.86 -5.82 4.81
N ALA A 59 -10.28 -5.80 3.62
CA ALA A 59 -11.02 -5.81 2.36
C ALA A 59 -11.83 -7.10 2.19
N ASP A 60 -11.23 -8.25 2.46
CA ASP A 60 -11.89 -9.57 2.37
C ASP A 60 -13.07 -9.69 3.35
N LEU A 61 -12.96 -9.06 4.51
CA LEU A 61 -14.01 -9.02 5.54
C LEU A 61 -15.04 -7.89 5.33
N GLY A 62 -14.86 -7.05 4.30
CA GLY A 62 -15.73 -5.90 4.08
C GLY A 62 -15.63 -4.81 5.13
N VAL A 63 -14.50 -4.73 5.85
CA VAL A 63 -14.24 -3.67 6.83
C VAL A 63 -13.92 -2.37 6.09
N PRO A 64 -14.59 -1.26 6.40
CA PRO A 64 -14.34 0.03 5.76
C PRO A 64 -13.03 0.65 6.26
N MET A 65 -11.92 0.25 5.66
CA MET A 65 -10.58 0.66 6.04
C MET A 65 -9.84 1.27 4.85
N ALA A 66 -9.20 2.40 5.07
CA ALA A 66 -8.29 3.04 4.13
C ALA A 66 -6.86 3.01 4.67
N GLY A 67 -5.92 2.54 3.87
CA GLY A 67 -4.50 2.60 4.18
C GLY A 67 -3.91 3.94 3.74
N ILE A 68 -3.14 4.56 4.61
CA ILE A 68 -2.44 5.82 4.36
C ILE A 68 -0.95 5.60 4.57
N THR A 69 -0.16 5.87 3.53
CA THR A 69 1.29 5.67 3.56
C THR A 69 2.03 6.79 2.84
N LEU A 70 3.34 6.81 3.02
CA LEU A 70 4.22 7.70 2.26
C LEU A 70 4.53 7.09 0.90
N LEU A 71 4.52 7.91 -0.13
CA LEU A 71 4.89 7.52 -1.47
C LEU A 71 6.26 8.08 -1.81
N TYR A 72 7.23 7.19 -2.00
CA TYR A 72 8.59 7.55 -2.41
C TYR A 72 8.79 7.21 -3.88
N ARG A 73 9.21 8.18 -4.68
CA ARG A 73 9.67 7.93 -6.06
C ARG A 73 11.08 7.34 -6.10
N LYS A 74 11.88 7.67 -5.08
CA LYS A 74 13.24 7.18 -4.85
C LYS A 74 13.39 6.93 -3.35
N GLY A 75 14.15 5.93 -2.97
CA GLY A 75 14.42 5.68 -1.56
C GLY A 75 14.53 4.19 -1.21
N TYR A 76 14.01 3.34 -2.07
CA TYR A 76 14.22 1.90 -1.99
C TYR A 76 15.34 1.48 -2.94
N PHE A 77 15.98 0.37 -2.65
CA PHE A 77 17.01 -0.22 -3.49
C PHE A 77 16.81 -1.74 -3.61
N ILE A 78 17.26 -2.29 -4.72
CA ILE A 78 17.30 -3.73 -4.92
C ILE A 78 18.69 -4.21 -4.57
N GLN A 79 18.77 -5.26 -3.78
CA GLN A 79 20.02 -5.93 -3.45
C GLN A 79 20.27 -7.08 -4.40
N HIS A 80 21.43 -7.07 -5.04
CA HIS A 80 21.93 -8.18 -5.81
C HIS A 80 23.17 -8.76 -5.12
N ILE A 81 23.28 -10.06 -5.16
CA ILE A 81 24.51 -10.75 -4.73
C ILE A 81 25.21 -11.19 -6.01
N ASP A 82 26.44 -10.72 -6.20
CA ASP A 82 27.25 -11.11 -7.34
C ASP A 82 27.81 -12.55 -7.19
N GLU A 83 28.45 -13.05 -8.25
CA GLU A 83 29.03 -14.41 -8.25
C GLU A 83 30.12 -14.59 -7.16
N GLY A 84 30.73 -13.50 -6.70
CA GLY A 84 31.72 -13.51 -5.62
C GLY A 84 31.12 -13.44 -4.22
N GLY A 85 29.78 -13.35 -4.10
CA GLY A 85 29.07 -13.23 -2.84
C GLY A 85 29.04 -11.81 -2.26
N ASN A 86 29.42 -10.81 -3.05
CA ASN A 86 29.35 -9.40 -2.62
C ASN A 86 27.98 -8.82 -2.90
N GLN A 87 27.49 -8.05 -1.94
CA GLN A 87 26.24 -7.31 -2.10
C GLN A 87 26.45 -6.09 -2.98
N GLN A 88 25.57 -5.93 -3.96
CA GLN A 88 25.46 -4.75 -4.80
C GLN A 88 24.08 -4.12 -4.64
N GLU A 89 24.03 -2.81 -4.56
CA GLU A 89 22.81 -2.05 -4.39
C GLU A 89 22.46 -1.34 -5.68
N GLN A 90 21.21 -1.50 -6.11
CA GLN A 90 20.68 -0.82 -7.29
C GLN A 90 19.51 0.08 -6.87
N PRO A 91 19.53 1.39 -7.18
CA PRO A 91 18.39 2.25 -6.85
C PRO A 91 17.14 1.79 -7.60
N VAL A 92 16.01 1.78 -6.91
CA VAL A 92 14.69 1.57 -7.53
C VAL A 92 14.18 2.91 -8.03
N GLU A 93 13.95 2.99 -9.33
CA GLU A 93 13.23 4.09 -9.95
C GLU A 93 11.93 3.56 -10.54
N TRP A 94 10.81 4.14 -10.17
CA TRP A 94 9.51 3.75 -10.65
C TRP A 94 8.63 4.98 -10.86
N LYS A 95 7.60 4.81 -11.67
CA LYS A 95 6.65 5.86 -11.98
C LYS A 95 5.31 5.51 -11.33
N PRO A 96 4.96 6.16 -10.23
CA PRO A 96 3.69 5.91 -9.54
C PRO A 96 2.48 6.00 -10.47
N GLU A 97 2.53 6.87 -11.45
CA GLU A 97 1.45 7.15 -12.40
C GLU A 97 1.11 5.94 -13.30
N GLU A 98 2.00 4.98 -13.42
CA GLU A 98 1.78 3.74 -14.20
C GLU A 98 0.98 2.70 -13.40
N PHE A 99 0.95 2.81 -12.09
CA PHE A 99 0.35 1.82 -11.18
C PHE A 99 -0.78 2.38 -10.31
N LEU A 100 -0.82 3.69 -10.11
CA LEU A 100 -1.73 4.38 -9.22
C LEU A 100 -2.57 5.38 -10.02
N THR A 101 -3.84 5.33 -9.79
CA THR A 101 -4.82 6.28 -10.38
C THR A 101 -5.31 7.29 -9.35
#